data_5ccaf4eb225246922b6f1a831979f11d
#
_entry.id   5ccaf4eb225246922b6f1a831979f11d
#
_cell.length_a   1.000
_cell.length_b   1.000
_cell.length_c   1.000
_cell.angle_alpha   90.00
_cell.angle_beta   90.00
_cell.angle_gamma   90.00
#
_symmetry.space_group_name_H-M   'P 1'
#
loop_
_entity.id
_entity.type
_entity.pdbx_description
1 polymer ?
#
loop_
_entity_poly.entity_id
_entity_poly.type
_entity_poly.pdbx_seq_one_letter_code
_entity_poly.pdbx_strand_id
1 'polypeptide(L)'
;MDSISCLKHEAHLKKMVLVIVFIALFLDHMLLSVVVPILPSYLYNTDQDATSTPGNGTDSTNDPPIIHSVSNSRILASTFASPSQNLDLSSSTYSEADADLDTVNIKVGLLLASKSTIQLIVNPFIGPLTDRVGYHIPMCAGFCIIILATTLFAFSSSFILLLLARSVQGIGGSCLSVSGMGMLADVYKDGTERGRAMGISFSGLALGLIAGAPFGSVMYQFVGKMAPFLVLAIIAVLGGGLHFLIFQPLQAQTEREKGTPLLTLLRDPYILIAAGAICFTTLVIATIETTLPVWMMKTMSASKWQLGIVFLPDSLCYLIASNICSRLSQKYSRSWLWACIGMAAAGITTISFGFSSTIYHYIVLNAFIGFSSGTVDSSVMPLMGYLVDMRHVPVYGTVYAIADVAVCIGFCVGPVIAGPVVASVGFPCLMSIIGTVNLIYAPLCVFLFSPSWQGEPMVRAGRKIYLQNTFVIHTTVTSAYLQREVPLFGMTPPPVEWK
;
A
#
# COMPACT_ATOMS: atom_id res chain seq x y z
N MET A 1 -31.90 3.97 -28.82
CA MET A 1 -31.85 3.12 -27.60
C MET A 1 -30.43 2.66 -27.26
N ASP A 2 -29.54 2.55 -28.23
CA ASP A 2 -28.17 2.01 -28.05
C ASP A 2 -27.20 2.92 -27.29
N SER A 3 -27.31 4.25 -27.40
CA SER A 3 -26.45 5.20 -26.68
C SER A 3 -26.58 5.16 -25.17
N ILE A 4 -27.81 5.00 -24.66
CA ILE A 4 -28.08 4.95 -23.20
C ILE A 4 -27.60 3.60 -22.63
N SER A 5 -27.73 2.54 -23.37
CA SER A 5 -27.24 1.21 -23.04
C SER A 5 -25.70 1.19 -22.95
N CYS A 6 -25.01 1.81 -23.92
CA CYS A 6 -23.55 1.94 -23.93
C CYS A 6 -23.04 2.78 -22.75
N LEU A 7 -23.64 3.93 -22.45
CA LEU A 7 -23.30 4.77 -21.28
C LEU A 7 -23.50 4.05 -19.94
N LYS A 8 -24.57 3.25 -19.80
CA LYS A 8 -24.80 2.44 -18.61
C LYS A 8 -23.75 1.34 -18.46
N HIS A 9 -23.35 0.72 -19.55
CA HIS A 9 -22.31 -0.32 -19.58
C HIS A 9 -20.94 0.26 -19.18
N GLU A 10 -20.56 1.41 -19.72
CA GLU A 10 -19.31 2.11 -19.37
C GLU A 10 -19.28 2.52 -17.89
N ALA A 11 -20.38 3.07 -17.38
CA ALA A 11 -20.47 3.45 -15.97
C ALA A 11 -20.39 2.22 -15.03
N HIS A 12 -20.93 1.07 -15.45
CA HIS A 12 -20.83 -0.18 -14.70
C HIS A 12 -19.40 -0.70 -14.70
N LEU A 13 -18.73 -0.68 -15.85
CA LEU A 13 -17.33 -1.09 -15.98
C LEU A 13 -16.40 -0.26 -15.08
N LYS A 14 -16.54 1.06 -15.07
CA LYS A 14 -15.80 1.96 -14.16
C LYS A 14 -15.95 1.56 -12.70
N LYS A 15 -17.18 1.28 -12.25
CA LYS A 15 -17.44 0.85 -10.87
C LYS A 15 -16.81 -0.51 -10.55
N MET A 16 -16.88 -1.46 -11.48
CA MET A 16 -16.28 -2.78 -11.29
C MET A 16 -14.75 -2.70 -11.18
N VAL A 17 -14.09 -1.90 -12.02
CA VAL A 17 -12.64 -1.64 -11.92
C VAL A 17 -12.29 -1.06 -10.55
N LEU A 18 -13.06 -0.08 -10.07
CA LEU A 18 -12.86 0.51 -8.74
C LEU A 18 -12.95 -0.53 -7.63
N VAL A 19 -13.97 -1.39 -7.67
CA VAL A 19 -14.16 -2.47 -6.66
C VAL A 19 -13.02 -3.47 -6.70
N ILE A 20 -12.54 -3.85 -7.89
CA ILE A 20 -11.41 -4.79 -8.02
C ILE A 20 -10.13 -4.20 -7.44
N VAL A 21 -9.81 -2.94 -7.75
CA VAL A 21 -8.61 -2.28 -7.22
C VAL A 21 -8.73 -2.10 -5.70
N PHE A 22 -9.92 -1.76 -5.20
CA PHE A 22 -10.20 -1.71 -3.77
C PHE A 22 -9.92 -3.07 -3.08
N ILE A 23 -10.44 -4.18 -3.65
CA ILE A 23 -10.21 -5.53 -3.12
C ILE A 23 -8.72 -5.90 -3.20
N ALA A 24 -8.03 -5.55 -4.26
CA ALA A 24 -6.61 -5.83 -4.44
C ALA A 24 -5.75 -5.16 -3.36
N LEU A 25 -5.96 -3.84 -3.12
CA LEU A 25 -5.27 -3.09 -2.08
C LEU A 25 -5.66 -3.57 -0.67
N PHE A 26 -6.94 -3.87 -0.45
CA PHE A 26 -7.42 -4.44 0.81
C PHE A 26 -6.72 -5.77 1.13
N LEU A 27 -6.63 -6.70 0.17
CA LEU A 27 -6.01 -8.00 0.36
C LEU A 27 -4.51 -7.91 0.64
N ASP A 28 -3.78 -7.10 -0.14
CA ASP A 28 -2.33 -6.96 0.05
C ASP A 28 -1.98 -6.40 1.43
N HIS A 29 -2.73 -5.39 1.90
CA HIS A 29 -2.50 -4.76 3.20
C HIS A 29 -3.09 -5.56 4.36
N MET A 30 -4.20 -6.26 4.16
CA MET A 30 -4.73 -7.19 5.15
C MET A 30 -3.77 -8.35 5.38
N LEU A 31 -3.19 -8.94 4.32
CA LEU A 31 -2.17 -9.97 4.44
C LEU A 31 -0.90 -9.45 5.11
N LEU A 32 -0.52 -8.19 4.88
CA LEU A 32 0.58 -7.53 5.59
C LEU A 32 0.31 -7.50 7.10
N SER A 33 -0.86 -7.04 7.50
CA SER A 33 -1.25 -6.82 8.90
C SER A 33 -1.56 -8.12 9.66
N VAL A 34 -2.16 -9.13 9.00
CA VAL A 34 -2.46 -10.46 9.59
C VAL A 34 -1.19 -11.15 10.08
N VAL A 35 -0.11 -11.03 9.35
CA VAL A 35 1.15 -11.73 9.66
C VAL A 35 1.83 -11.18 10.91
N VAL A 36 1.68 -9.88 11.20
CA VAL A 36 2.37 -9.20 12.31
C VAL A 36 2.14 -9.86 13.69
N PRO A 37 0.90 -10.15 14.12
CA PRO A 37 0.67 -10.77 15.43
C PRO A 37 0.98 -12.28 15.46
N ILE A 38 0.93 -12.97 14.32
CA ILE A 38 1.09 -14.43 14.24
C ILE A 38 2.56 -14.84 14.30
N LEU A 39 3.43 -14.10 13.61
CA LEU A 39 4.82 -14.48 13.41
C LEU A 39 5.65 -14.63 14.69
N PRO A 40 5.67 -13.67 15.63
CA PRO A 40 6.50 -13.78 16.82
C PRO A 40 6.15 -15.02 17.65
N SER A 41 4.85 -15.26 17.84
CA SER A 41 4.36 -16.42 18.60
C SER A 41 4.68 -17.75 17.90
N TYR A 42 4.59 -17.77 16.57
CA TYR A 42 4.86 -18.98 15.79
C TYR A 42 6.35 -19.31 15.76
N LEU A 43 7.22 -18.32 15.53
CA LEU A 43 8.68 -18.54 15.48
C LEU A 43 9.23 -18.96 16.84
N TYR A 44 8.75 -18.33 17.93
CA TYR A 44 9.14 -18.71 19.29
C TYR A 44 8.81 -20.17 19.61
N ASN A 45 7.60 -20.64 19.26
CA ASN A 45 7.21 -22.03 19.50
C ASN A 45 8.01 -23.01 18.62
N THR A 46 8.30 -22.66 17.37
CA THR A 46 9.04 -23.53 16.44
C THR A 46 10.52 -23.68 16.84
N ASP A 47 11.15 -22.64 17.37
CA ASP A 47 12.53 -22.70 17.85
C ASP A 47 12.62 -23.54 19.14
N GLN A 48 11.62 -23.51 20.03
CA GLN A 48 11.57 -24.39 21.21
C GLN A 48 11.37 -25.89 20.85
N ASP A 49 10.52 -26.18 19.86
CA ASP A 49 10.32 -27.57 19.39
C ASP A 49 11.60 -28.13 18.73
N ALA A 50 12.40 -27.28 18.08
CA ALA A 50 13.68 -27.67 17.47
C ALA A 50 14.78 -27.97 18.50
N THR A 51 14.75 -27.29 19.65
CA THR A 51 15.72 -27.49 20.75
C THR A 51 15.33 -28.67 21.67
N SER A 52 14.09 -29.09 21.66
CA SER A 52 13.56 -30.18 22.50
C SER A 52 13.63 -31.58 21.87
N THR A 53 14.32 -31.79 20.75
CA THR A 53 14.53 -33.13 20.18
C THR A 53 15.51 -33.93 21.06
N PRO A 54 15.10 -35.00 21.76
CA PRO A 54 16.01 -35.75 22.64
C PRO A 54 17.02 -36.51 21.81
N GLY A 55 18.30 -36.31 22.12
CA GLY A 55 19.32 -37.25 21.76
C GLY A 55 19.00 -38.64 22.28
N ASN A 56 19.14 -39.62 21.41
CA ASN A 56 18.95 -41.03 21.62
C ASN A 56 19.50 -41.50 22.98
N GLY A 57 18.65 -41.83 23.91
CA GLY A 57 18.95 -42.52 25.17
C GLY A 57 17.83 -43.52 25.46
N THR A 58 18.12 -44.78 25.17
CA THR A 58 17.33 -45.96 25.57
C THR A 58 17.17 -45.99 27.09
N ASP A 59 15.95 -45.81 27.59
CA ASP A 59 15.50 -46.56 28.78
C ASP A 59 13.99 -46.67 28.81
N SER A 60 13.58 -47.95 28.97
CA SER A 60 12.21 -48.44 29.08
C SER A 60 11.71 -48.25 30.50
N THR A 61 10.67 -47.47 30.72
CA THR A 61 9.67 -47.74 31.79
C THR A 61 8.30 -47.21 31.38
N ASN A 62 7.32 -48.12 31.46
CA ASN A 62 5.90 -47.89 31.22
C ASN A 62 5.29 -46.97 32.27
N ASP A 63 4.79 -45.80 31.85
CA ASP A 63 3.74 -45.06 32.56
C ASP A 63 2.85 -44.31 31.58
N PRO A 64 1.52 -44.18 31.82
CA PRO A 64 0.56 -43.66 30.87
C PRO A 64 0.66 -42.13 30.73
N PRO A 65 0.24 -41.54 29.56
CA PRO A 65 0.43 -40.11 29.28
C PRO A 65 -0.49 -39.23 30.14
N ILE A 66 0.12 -38.46 31.02
CA ILE A 66 -0.55 -37.35 31.73
C ILE A 66 -0.66 -36.19 30.77
N ILE A 67 -1.90 -35.82 30.47
CA ILE A 67 -2.22 -34.59 29.70
C ILE A 67 -1.82 -33.36 30.53
N HIS A 68 -0.69 -32.73 30.23
CA HIS A 68 -0.33 -31.46 30.77
C HIS A 68 -0.96 -30.34 29.93
N SER A 69 -2.13 -29.90 30.37
CA SER A 69 -2.63 -28.54 30.07
C SER A 69 -1.77 -27.54 30.87
N VAL A 70 -0.73 -26.98 30.23
CA VAL A 70 0.05 -25.90 30.82
C VAL A 70 -0.73 -24.61 30.66
N SER A 71 -1.49 -24.28 31.69
CA SER A 71 -2.14 -22.98 31.86
C SER A 71 -1.09 -21.88 32.03
N ASN A 72 -1.24 -20.80 31.27
CA ASN A 72 -0.45 -19.57 31.22
C ASN A 72 -0.48 -18.71 32.51
N SER A 73 -0.50 -19.30 33.70
CA SER A 73 -0.66 -18.59 35.00
C SER A 73 0.58 -18.63 35.90
N ARG A 74 1.76 -19.05 35.39
CA ARG A 74 2.98 -19.13 36.23
C ARG A 74 3.97 -17.96 36.08
N ILE A 75 3.70 -16.94 35.28
CA ILE A 75 4.61 -15.76 35.14
C ILE A 75 4.26 -14.61 36.11
N LEU A 76 3.21 -14.72 36.92
CA LEU A 76 2.78 -13.65 37.84
C LEU A 76 2.97 -13.94 39.36
N ALA A 77 3.65 -15.02 39.75
CA ALA A 77 3.72 -15.43 41.14
C ALA A 77 5.13 -15.46 41.76
N SER A 78 6.16 -14.85 41.18
CA SER A 78 7.53 -14.87 41.75
C SER A 78 8.06 -13.51 42.18
N THR A 79 7.21 -12.56 42.60
CA THR A 79 7.68 -11.23 43.06
C THR A 79 7.64 -11.04 44.59
N PHE A 80 7.36 -12.04 45.40
CA PHE A 80 7.46 -11.93 46.86
C PHE A 80 8.05 -13.19 47.48
N ALA A 81 9.39 -13.28 47.55
CA ALA A 81 10.11 -14.07 48.56
C ALA A 81 11.53 -13.53 48.72
N SER A 82 11.91 -13.28 49.96
CA SER A 82 13.15 -12.64 50.43
C SER A 82 14.47 -13.31 50.06
N PRO A 83 15.61 -12.58 50.18
CA PRO A 83 16.88 -12.91 49.53
C PRO A 83 17.75 -13.81 50.39
N SER A 84 18.16 -14.94 49.86
CA SER A 84 19.47 -15.54 50.20
C SER A 84 19.81 -16.72 49.30
N GLN A 85 20.97 -16.64 48.66
CA GLN A 85 21.75 -17.73 48.03
C GLN A 85 21.18 -18.34 46.75
N ASN A 86 21.63 -17.78 45.62
CA ASN A 86 22.08 -18.47 44.39
C ASN A 86 22.27 -17.43 43.30
N LEU A 87 23.40 -16.70 43.33
CA LEU A 87 23.64 -15.57 42.41
C LEU A 87 24.25 -15.97 41.07
N ASP A 88 24.69 -17.23 40.87
CA ASP A 88 25.47 -17.60 39.66
C ASP A 88 24.70 -18.43 38.64
N LEU A 89 23.52 -18.97 38.96
CA LEU A 89 22.74 -19.76 37.97
C LEU A 89 21.64 -18.94 37.29
N SER A 90 21.25 -17.80 37.85
CA SER A 90 20.20 -16.93 37.30
C SER A 90 20.73 -16.01 36.20
N SER A 91 22.00 -15.60 36.23
CA SER A 91 22.58 -14.70 35.24
C SER A 91 22.80 -15.36 33.86
N SER A 92 23.13 -16.65 33.82
CA SER A 92 23.29 -17.39 32.57
C SER A 92 21.95 -17.67 31.87
N THR A 93 20.91 -17.98 32.65
CA THR A 93 19.57 -18.27 32.11
C THR A 93 18.86 -17.02 31.58
N TYR A 94 19.07 -15.85 32.21
CA TYR A 94 18.57 -14.57 31.70
C TYR A 94 19.30 -14.14 30.42
N SER A 95 20.62 -14.36 30.35
CA SER A 95 21.42 -14.04 29.15
C SER A 95 21.07 -14.89 27.93
N GLU A 96 20.75 -16.18 28.11
CA GLU A 96 20.31 -17.07 27.03
C GLU A 96 18.89 -16.72 26.58
N ALA A 97 17.97 -16.43 27.48
CA ALA A 97 16.60 -16.04 27.14
C ALA A 97 16.54 -14.69 26.39
N ASP A 98 17.41 -13.74 26.72
CA ASP A 98 17.53 -12.46 26.03
C ASP A 98 18.16 -12.64 24.63
N ALA A 99 19.15 -13.50 24.47
CA ALA A 99 19.77 -13.81 23.18
C ALA A 99 18.80 -14.52 22.22
N ASP A 100 17.97 -15.43 22.74
CA ASP A 100 16.92 -16.09 21.93
C ASP A 100 15.84 -15.09 21.48
N LEU A 101 15.44 -14.16 22.34
CA LEU A 101 14.47 -13.13 22.01
C LEU A 101 14.99 -12.16 20.93
N ASP A 102 16.25 -11.78 21.01
CA ASP A 102 16.90 -10.94 19.99
C ASP A 102 16.99 -11.65 18.63
N THR A 103 17.25 -12.95 18.62
CA THR A 103 17.27 -13.77 17.40
C THR A 103 15.89 -13.84 16.75
N VAL A 104 14.83 -14.02 17.53
CA VAL A 104 13.44 -14.01 17.04
C VAL A 104 13.08 -12.64 16.48
N ASN A 105 13.45 -11.54 17.14
CA ASN A 105 13.21 -10.19 16.67
C ASN A 105 13.89 -9.89 15.34
N ILE A 106 15.13 -10.35 15.14
CA ILE A 106 15.86 -10.23 13.87
C ILE A 106 15.15 -11.01 12.76
N LYS A 107 14.74 -12.26 13.03
CA LYS A 107 13.98 -13.08 12.07
C LYS A 107 12.66 -12.40 11.67
N VAL A 108 11.91 -11.87 12.62
CA VAL A 108 10.66 -11.11 12.37
C VAL A 108 10.94 -9.86 11.53
N GLY A 109 11.95 -9.08 11.90
CA GLY A 109 12.35 -7.88 11.15
C GLY A 109 12.72 -8.19 9.70
N LEU A 110 13.55 -9.22 9.47
CA LEU A 110 13.94 -9.67 8.13
C LEU A 110 12.73 -10.11 7.31
N LEU A 111 11.80 -10.81 7.94
CA LEU A 111 10.60 -11.31 7.27
C LEU A 111 9.64 -10.17 6.90
N LEU A 112 9.48 -9.15 7.74
CA LEU A 112 8.67 -7.98 7.43
C LEU A 112 9.31 -7.13 6.32
N ALA A 113 10.62 -6.93 6.35
CA ALA A 113 11.34 -6.17 5.33
C ALA A 113 11.39 -6.87 3.96
N SER A 114 11.34 -8.21 3.93
CA SER A 114 11.52 -8.99 2.69
C SER A 114 10.48 -8.67 1.62
N LYS A 115 9.21 -8.43 1.99
CA LYS A 115 8.16 -8.02 1.05
C LYS A 115 8.53 -6.73 0.33
N SER A 116 8.83 -5.68 1.07
CA SER A 116 9.13 -4.35 0.52
C SER A 116 10.44 -4.37 -0.28
N THR A 117 11.43 -5.16 0.13
CA THR A 117 12.70 -5.32 -0.59
C THR A 117 12.48 -5.98 -1.96
N ILE A 118 11.72 -7.06 -2.01
CA ILE A 118 11.42 -7.74 -3.29
C ILE A 118 10.54 -6.85 -4.16
N GLN A 119 9.54 -6.19 -3.59
CA GLN A 119 8.67 -5.25 -4.30
C GLN A 119 9.48 -4.09 -4.91
N LEU A 120 10.47 -3.55 -4.16
CA LEU A 120 11.39 -2.52 -4.65
C LEU A 120 12.19 -2.98 -5.88
N ILE A 121 12.67 -4.21 -5.86
CA ILE A 121 13.46 -4.79 -6.97
C ILE A 121 12.58 -5.06 -8.20
N VAL A 122 11.34 -5.50 -7.99
CA VAL A 122 10.44 -5.96 -9.05
C VAL A 122 9.70 -4.80 -9.75
N ASN A 123 9.35 -3.75 -9.02
CA ASN A 123 8.59 -2.59 -9.52
C ASN A 123 9.15 -1.96 -10.82
N PRO A 124 10.48 -1.73 -10.95
CA PRO A 124 11.06 -1.18 -12.18
C PRO A 124 10.80 -2.02 -13.43
N PHE A 125 10.51 -3.32 -13.27
CA PHE A 125 10.19 -4.23 -14.36
C PHE A 125 8.69 -4.30 -14.62
N ILE A 126 7.87 -4.29 -13.55
CA ILE A 126 6.40 -4.38 -13.66
C ILE A 126 5.81 -3.14 -14.32
N GLY A 127 6.32 -1.93 -14.04
CA GLY A 127 5.83 -0.71 -14.66
C GLY A 127 5.89 -0.76 -16.20
N PRO A 128 7.08 -0.88 -16.79
CA PRO A 128 7.22 -1.01 -18.26
C PRO A 128 6.55 -2.25 -18.85
N LEU A 129 6.45 -3.36 -18.09
CA LEU A 129 5.70 -4.54 -18.53
C LEU A 129 4.21 -4.22 -18.63
N THR A 130 3.64 -3.55 -17.63
CA THR A 130 2.24 -3.14 -17.58
C THR A 130 1.91 -2.18 -18.74
N ASP A 131 2.81 -1.27 -19.08
CA ASP A 131 2.67 -0.35 -20.20
C ASP A 131 2.63 -1.08 -21.55
N ARG A 132 3.34 -2.20 -21.68
CA ARG A 132 3.41 -2.99 -22.92
C ARG A 132 2.24 -3.97 -23.09
N VAL A 133 1.95 -4.75 -22.02
CA VAL A 133 0.94 -5.84 -22.11
C VAL A 133 -0.45 -5.39 -21.66
N GLY A 134 -0.56 -4.19 -21.07
CA GLY A 134 -1.80 -3.67 -20.49
C GLY A 134 -1.97 -4.01 -19.02
N TYR A 135 -2.91 -3.32 -18.37
CA TYR A 135 -3.10 -3.40 -16.92
C TYR A 135 -3.76 -4.72 -16.47
N HIS A 136 -4.55 -5.36 -17.33
CA HIS A 136 -5.33 -6.55 -16.97
C HIS A 136 -4.46 -7.79 -16.74
N ILE A 137 -3.43 -8.02 -17.58
CA ILE A 137 -2.57 -9.20 -17.47
C ILE A 137 -1.76 -9.19 -16.18
N PRO A 138 -1.03 -8.11 -15.83
CA PRO A 138 -0.31 -8.05 -14.54
C PRO A 138 -1.23 -8.09 -13.34
N MET A 139 -2.45 -7.52 -13.42
CA MET A 139 -3.45 -7.58 -12.37
C MET A 139 -3.91 -9.02 -12.11
N CYS A 140 -4.21 -9.79 -13.17
CA CYS A 140 -4.55 -11.20 -13.05
C CYS A 140 -3.40 -12.03 -12.46
N ALA A 141 -2.17 -11.81 -12.99
CA ALA A 141 -0.96 -12.44 -12.44
C ALA A 141 -0.76 -12.11 -10.97
N GLY A 142 -1.00 -10.86 -10.57
CA GLY A 142 -0.93 -10.40 -9.18
C GLY A 142 -1.88 -11.18 -8.26
N PHE A 143 -3.14 -11.36 -8.64
CA PHE A 143 -4.08 -12.18 -7.87
C PHE A 143 -3.62 -13.63 -7.76
N CYS A 144 -3.15 -14.25 -8.84
CA CYS A 144 -2.62 -15.61 -8.81
C CYS A 144 -1.41 -15.76 -7.88
N ILE A 145 -0.50 -14.77 -7.91
CA ILE A 145 0.68 -14.76 -7.05
C ILE A 145 0.30 -14.55 -5.58
N ILE A 146 -0.68 -13.68 -5.27
CA ILE A 146 -1.18 -13.50 -3.91
C ILE A 146 -1.86 -14.77 -3.39
N ILE A 147 -2.63 -15.48 -4.22
CA ILE A 147 -3.22 -16.79 -3.86
C ILE A 147 -2.11 -17.79 -3.53
N LEU A 148 -1.06 -17.85 -4.35
CA LEU A 148 0.09 -18.71 -4.10
C LEU A 148 0.81 -18.32 -2.79
N ALA A 149 1.07 -17.03 -2.57
CA ALA A 149 1.72 -16.54 -1.35
C ALA A 149 0.91 -16.86 -0.10
N THR A 150 -0.39 -16.60 -0.10
CA THR A 150 -1.30 -16.92 1.03
C THR A 150 -1.37 -18.41 1.31
N THR A 151 -1.38 -19.25 0.28
CA THR A 151 -1.33 -20.70 0.41
C THR A 151 0.02 -21.16 0.99
N LEU A 152 1.13 -20.61 0.53
CA LEU A 152 2.45 -20.87 1.12
C LEU A 152 2.50 -20.48 2.61
N PHE A 153 1.89 -19.35 3.01
CA PHE A 153 1.79 -18.97 4.42
C PHE A 153 0.98 -19.98 5.24
N ALA A 154 -0.16 -20.43 4.71
CA ALA A 154 -1.04 -21.38 5.41
C ALA A 154 -0.31 -22.68 5.75
N PHE A 155 0.47 -23.21 4.81
CA PHE A 155 1.14 -24.51 4.94
C PHE A 155 2.63 -24.42 5.32
N SER A 156 3.17 -23.21 5.54
CA SER A 156 4.57 -23.07 5.93
C SER A 156 4.86 -23.67 7.32
N SER A 157 5.91 -24.47 7.42
CA SER A 157 6.41 -25.06 8.67
C SER A 157 7.80 -24.55 9.07
N SER A 158 8.47 -23.78 8.22
CA SER A 158 9.82 -23.30 8.46
C SER A 158 9.96 -21.80 8.20
N PHE A 159 10.94 -21.16 8.84
CA PHE A 159 11.27 -19.75 8.60
C PHE A 159 11.60 -19.44 7.14
N ILE A 160 12.35 -20.33 6.47
CA ILE A 160 12.72 -20.16 5.06
C ILE A 160 11.49 -20.14 4.17
N LEU A 161 10.49 -21.00 4.43
CA LEU A 161 9.27 -21.05 3.65
C LEU A 161 8.39 -19.82 3.89
N LEU A 162 8.37 -19.29 5.13
CA LEU A 162 7.71 -18.00 5.45
C LEU A 162 8.38 -16.84 4.72
N LEU A 163 9.71 -16.81 4.69
CA LEU A 163 10.49 -15.79 3.96
C LEU A 163 10.22 -15.86 2.45
N LEU A 164 10.15 -17.08 1.90
CA LEU A 164 9.77 -17.29 0.50
C LEU A 164 8.34 -16.78 0.22
N ALA A 165 7.37 -17.14 1.08
CA ALA A 165 5.98 -16.68 0.96
C ALA A 165 5.88 -15.15 0.98
N ARG A 166 6.64 -14.46 1.85
CA ARG A 166 6.75 -13.00 1.88
C ARG A 166 7.37 -12.42 0.60
N SER A 167 8.42 -13.05 0.10
CA SER A 167 9.07 -12.65 -1.14
C SER A 167 8.11 -12.77 -2.34
N VAL A 168 7.37 -13.87 -2.43
CA VAL A 168 6.33 -14.08 -3.44
C VAL A 168 5.20 -13.05 -3.29
N GLN A 169 4.78 -12.74 -2.05
CA GLN A 169 3.81 -11.67 -1.78
C GLN A 169 4.29 -10.31 -2.33
N GLY A 170 5.58 -9.98 -2.19
CA GLY A 170 6.15 -8.75 -2.73
C GLY A 170 5.98 -8.62 -4.25
N ILE A 171 6.18 -9.72 -4.99
CA ILE A 171 5.94 -9.75 -6.45
C ILE A 171 4.45 -9.53 -6.76
N GLY A 172 3.56 -10.24 -6.05
CA GLY A 172 2.11 -10.10 -6.22
C GLY A 172 1.62 -8.69 -5.89
N GLY A 173 2.10 -8.10 -4.78
CA GLY A 173 1.79 -6.73 -4.37
C GLY A 173 2.20 -5.70 -5.41
N SER A 174 3.42 -5.82 -5.99
CA SER A 174 3.89 -5.00 -7.11
C SER A 174 2.93 -5.06 -8.31
N CYS A 175 2.54 -6.27 -8.73
CA CYS A 175 1.62 -6.45 -9.84
C CYS A 175 0.24 -5.81 -9.54
N LEU A 176 -0.32 -6.00 -8.35
CA LEU A 176 -1.64 -5.47 -7.97
C LEU A 176 -1.63 -3.93 -7.83
N SER A 177 -0.63 -3.38 -7.12
CA SER A 177 -0.51 -1.95 -6.87
C SER A 177 -0.31 -1.17 -8.16
N VAL A 178 0.71 -1.51 -8.94
CA VAL A 178 1.08 -0.81 -10.19
C VAL A 178 -0.03 -0.91 -11.23
N SER A 179 -0.53 -2.13 -11.50
CA SER A 179 -1.58 -2.32 -12.51
C SER A 179 -2.93 -1.76 -12.05
N GLY A 180 -3.25 -1.86 -10.77
CA GLY A 180 -4.49 -1.32 -10.20
C GLY A 180 -4.56 0.19 -10.31
N MET A 181 -3.51 0.91 -9.86
CA MET A 181 -3.46 2.36 -9.96
C MET A 181 -3.39 2.84 -11.41
N GLY A 182 -2.64 2.14 -12.27
CA GLY A 182 -2.59 2.41 -13.69
C GLY A 182 -3.94 2.24 -14.37
N MET A 183 -4.68 1.17 -14.04
CA MET A 183 -6.03 0.90 -14.57
C MET A 183 -7.04 1.97 -14.12
N LEU A 184 -6.97 2.43 -12.86
CA LEU A 184 -7.80 3.53 -12.39
C LEU A 184 -7.52 4.83 -13.17
N ALA A 185 -6.24 5.13 -13.42
CA ALA A 185 -5.86 6.33 -14.17
C ALA A 185 -6.30 6.27 -15.63
N ASP A 186 -6.29 5.10 -16.24
CA ASP A 186 -6.71 4.89 -17.62
C ASP A 186 -8.25 4.97 -17.77
N VAL A 187 -8.97 4.39 -16.84
CA VAL A 187 -10.46 4.35 -16.85
C VAL A 187 -11.08 5.69 -16.45
N TYR A 188 -10.50 6.37 -15.46
CA TYR A 188 -10.95 7.66 -14.95
C TYR A 188 -10.09 8.79 -15.52
N LYS A 189 -10.42 9.25 -16.74
CA LYS A 189 -9.65 10.27 -17.46
C LYS A 189 -9.81 11.68 -16.92
N ASP A 190 -10.96 11.99 -16.30
CA ASP A 190 -11.17 13.26 -15.60
C ASP A 190 -10.40 13.28 -14.28
N GLY A 191 -9.62 14.34 -14.04
CA GLY A 191 -8.79 14.49 -12.85
C GLY A 191 -9.58 14.39 -11.54
N THR A 192 -10.80 14.95 -11.52
CA THR A 192 -11.67 14.94 -10.33
C THR A 192 -12.19 13.55 -10.04
N GLU A 193 -12.67 12.84 -11.07
CA GLU A 193 -13.13 11.46 -10.94
C GLU A 193 -11.96 10.53 -10.57
N ARG A 194 -10.80 10.70 -11.19
CA ARG A 194 -9.57 9.95 -10.91
C ARG A 194 -9.16 10.07 -9.45
N GLY A 195 -9.07 11.31 -8.95
CA GLY A 195 -8.73 11.56 -7.55
C GLY A 195 -9.71 10.90 -6.58
N ARG A 196 -11.01 11.00 -6.86
CA ARG A 196 -12.04 10.35 -6.05
C ARG A 196 -11.93 8.82 -6.07
N ALA A 197 -11.71 8.23 -7.24
CA ALA A 197 -11.57 6.78 -7.40
C ALA A 197 -10.33 6.26 -6.64
N MET A 198 -9.19 6.94 -6.75
CA MET A 198 -7.98 6.60 -6.01
C MET A 198 -8.17 6.75 -4.50
N GLY A 199 -8.81 7.81 -4.02
CA GLY A 199 -9.14 7.98 -2.60
C GLY A 199 -10.01 6.85 -2.03
N ILE A 200 -11.01 6.38 -2.80
CA ILE A 200 -11.83 5.22 -2.41
C ILE A 200 -10.97 3.95 -2.39
N SER A 201 -10.07 3.77 -3.35
CA SER A 201 -9.18 2.59 -3.40
C SER A 201 -8.20 2.56 -2.21
N PHE A 202 -7.69 3.71 -1.77
CA PHE A 202 -6.90 3.81 -0.54
C PHE A 202 -7.69 3.49 0.73
N SER A 203 -9.03 3.61 0.70
CA SER A 203 -9.85 3.09 1.79
C SER A 203 -9.75 1.57 1.92
N GLY A 204 -9.54 0.85 0.83
CA GLY A 204 -9.26 -0.59 0.85
C GLY A 204 -7.96 -0.90 1.60
N LEU A 205 -6.89 -0.15 1.31
CA LEU A 205 -5.62 -0.23 2.01
C LEU A 205 -5.81 -0.04 3.53
N ALA A 206 -6.42 1.08 3.94
CA ALA A 206 -6.64 1.40 5.35
C ALA A 206 -7.48 0.34 6.07
N LEU A 207 -8.58 -0.10 5.46
CA LEU A 207 -9.43 -1.15 6.01
C LEU A 207 -8.69 -2.48 6.14
N GLY A 208 -7.81 -2.81 5.20
CA GLY A 208 -6.94 -3.98 5.27
C GLY A 208 -6.01 -3.95 6.49
N LEU A 209 -5.39 -2.80 6.75
CA LEU A 209 -4.54 -2.59 7.93
C LEU A 209 -5.33 -2.68 9.24
N ILE A 210 -6.49 -2.01 9.32
CA ILE A 210 -7.34 -2.00 10.52
C ILE A 210 -7.87 -3.41 10.84
N ALA A 211 -8.35 -4.12 9.82
CA ALA A 211 -9.00 -5.42 10.00
C ALA A 211 -8.00 -6.57 10.18
N GLY A 212 -6.80 -6.48 9.57
CA GLY A 212 -5.90 -7.62 9.46
C GLY A 212 -5.37 -8.13 10.78
N ALA A 213 -4.83 -7.27 11.63
CA ALA A 213 -4.23 -7.69 12.91
C ALA A 213 -5.26 -8.29 13.89
N PRO A 214 -6.44 -7.68 14.13
CA PRO A 214 -7.48 -8.30 14.96
C PRO A 214 -8.01 -9.62 14.37
N PHE A 215 -8.28 -9.64 13.07
CA PHE A 215 -8.73 -10.85 12.37
C PHE A 215 -7.70 -11.97 12.47
N GLY A 216 -6.43 -11.66 12.20
CA GLY A 216 -5.34 -12.63 12.29
C GLY A 216 -5.18 -13.21 13.70
N SER A 217 -5.19 -12.35 14.72
CA SER A 217 -5.07 -12.77 16.12
C SER A 217 -6.22 -13.67 16.57
N VAL A 218 -7.46 -13.28 16.29
CA VAL A 218 -8.66 -14.04 16.65
C VAL A 218 -8.67 -15.41 15.95
N MET A 219 -8.47 -15.43 14.63
CA MET A 219 -8.45 -16.67 13.87
C MET A 219 -7.31 -17.60 14.28
N TYR A 220 -6.12 -17.04 14.55
CA TYR A 220 -4.99 -17.81 15.02
C TYR A 220 -5.26 -18.47 16.38
N GLN A 221 -5.88 -17.73 17.30
CA GLN A 221 -6.16 -18.21 18.65
C GLN A 221 -7.25 -19.29 18.70
N PHE A 222 -8.33 -19.16 17.92
CA PHE A 222 -9.50 -20.05 18.01
C PHE A 222 -9.50 -21.20 17.00
N VAL A 223 -8.90 -20.99 15.82
CA VAL A 223 -8.96 -21.96 14.71
C VAL A 223 -7.58 -22.49 14.33
N GLY A 224 -6.53 -21.71 14.59
CA GLY A 224 -5.15 -22.06 14.31
C GLY A 224 -4.52 -21.27 13.14
N LYS A 225 -3.23 -21.55 12.87
CA LYS A 225 -2.39 -20.79 11.95
C LYS A 225 -2.93 -20.74 10.51
N MET A 226 -3.47 -21.83 10.01
CA MET A 226 -3.91 -21.95 8.61
C MET A 226 -5.13 -21.08 8.30
N ALA A 227 -6.05 -20.92 9.25
CA ALA A 227 -7.38 -20.36 9.04
C ALA A 227 -7.36 -18.92 8.47
N PRO A 228 -6.63 -17.94 9.02
CA PRO A 228 -6.64 -16.59 8.48
C PRO A 228 -6.12 -16.52 7.04
N PHE A 229 -5.09 -17.30 6.72
CA PHE A 229 -4.52 -17.32 5.37
C PHE A 229 -5.45 -18.00 4.35
N LEU A 230 -6.13 -19.08 4.72
CA LEU A 230 -7.10 -19.72 3.83
C LEU A 230 -8.31 -18.82 3.54
N VAL A 231 -8.81 -18.08 4.52
CA VAL A 231 -9.88 -17.09 4.30
C VAL A 231 -9.40 -16.00 3.33
N LEU A 232 -8.17 -15.48 3.50
CA LEU A 232 -7.59 -14.50 2.58
C LEU A 232 -7.39 -15.08 1.17
N ALA A 233 -6.97 -16.34 1.06
CA ALA A 233 -6.87 -17.02 -0.24
C ALA A 233 -8.23 -17.10 -0.95
N ILE A 234 -9.31 -17.40 -0.23
CA ILE A 234 -10.69 -17.42 -0.78
C ILE A 234 -11.08 -16.02 -1.28
N ILE A 235 -10.83 -14.98 -0.48
CA ILE A 235 -11.12 -13.59 -0.90
C ILE A 235 -10.28 -13.21 -2.14
N ALA A 236 -9.03 -13.64 -2.21
CA ALA A 236 -8.17 -13.43 -3.38
C ALA A 236 -8.68 -14.15 -4.63
N VAL A 237 -9.19 -15.38 -4.49
CA VAL A 237 -9.84 -16.11 -5.59
C VAL A 237 -11.11 -15.39 -6.06
N LEU A 238 -11.92 -14.87 -5.14
CA LEU A 238 -13.12 -14.10 -5.49
C LEU A 238 -12.76 -12.78 -6.19
N GLY A 239 -11.74 -12.07 -5.71
CA GLY A 239 -11.24 -10.83 -6.34
C GLY A 239 -10.67 -11.09 -7.74
N GLY A 240 -9.85 -12.13 -7.89
CA GLY A 240 -9.31 -12.56 -9.19
C GLY A 240 -10.39 -13.06 -10.14
N GLY A 241 -11.38 -13.80 -9.65
CA GLY A 241 -12.54 -14.23 -10.41
C GLY A 241 -13.39 -13.04 -10.91
N LEU A 242 -13.63 -12.06 -10.04
CA LEU A 242 -14.31 -10.82 -10.42
C LEU A 242 -13.52 -10.05 -11.48
N HIS A 243 -12.19 -9.99 -11.35
CA HIS A 243 -11.33 -9.39 -12.37
C HIS A 243 -11.40 -10.13 -13.70
N PHE A 244 -11.40 -11.47 -13.67
CA PHE A 244 -11.51 -12.30 -14.87
C PHE A 244 -12.83 -12.07 -15.63
N LEU A 245 -13.94 -11.80 -14.93
CA LEU A 245 -15.23 -11.49 -15.56
C LEU A 245 -15.20 -10.18 -16.37
N ILE A 246 -14.30 -9.24 -16.02
CA ILE A 246 -14.13 -7.96 -16.75
C ILE A 246 -13.05 -8.11 -17.83
N PHE A 247 -12.22 -9.13 -17.73
CA PHE A 247 -11.19 -9.43 -18.71
C PHE A 247 -11.84 -9.79 -20.03
N GLN A 248 -12.06 -8.80 -20.90
CA GLN A 248 -12.35 -9.06 -22.29
C GLN A 248 -11.06 -9.57 -22.93
N PRO A 249 -11.08 -10.80 -23.51
CA PRO A 249 -9.91 -11.29 -24.21
C PRO A 249 -9.54 -10.25 -25.26
N LEU A 250 -8.25 -9.95 -25.32
CA LEU A 250 -7.62 -8.97 -26.21
C LEU A 250 -8.28 -9.03 -27.59
N GLN A 251 -9.28 -8.19 -27.83
CA GLN A 251 -9.58 -7.79 -29.20
C GLN A 251 -8.29 -7.14 -29.68
N ALA A 252 -7.74 -7.66 -30.75
CA ALA A 252 -6.47 -7.34 -31.37
C ALA A 252 -6.06 -5.89 -31.04
N GLN A 253 -5.06 -5.72 -30.19
CA GLN A 253 -4.59 -4.40 -29.79
C GLN A 253 -4.05 -3.73 -31.04
N THR A 254 -4.88 -2.91 -31.64
CA THR A 254 -4.46 -1.84 -32.53
C THR A 254 -3.40 -1.09 -31.73
N GLU A 255 -2.18 -1.02 -32.25
CA GLU A 255 -0.95 -0.46 -31.73
C GLU A 255 -1.15 0.41 -30.45
N ARG A 256 -0.92 -0.17 -29.27
CA ARG A 256 -0.86 0.65 -28.04
C ARG A 256 0.31 1.60 -28.16
N GLU A 257 0.07 2.88 -27.90
CA GLU A 257 1.13 3.87 -27.80
C GLU A 257 2.18 3.37 -26.80
N LYS A 258 3.44 3.36 -27.22
CA LYS A 258 4.55 2.97 -26.34
C LYS A 258 4.64 3.99 -25.21
N GLY A 259 4.54 3.53 -23.96
CA GLY A 259 4.70 4.36 -22.76
C GLY A 259 6.07 5.04 -22.74
N THR A 260 6.17 6.12 -21.98
CA THR A 260 7.43 6.85 -21.79
C THR A 260 8.43 5.96 -21.03
N PRO A 261 9.69 5.83 -21.49
CA PRO A 261 10.70 5.01 -20.83
C PRO A 261 10.92 5.44 -19.37
N LEU A 262 11.12 4.48 -18.47
CA LEU A 262 11.35 4.70 -17.03
C LEU A 262 12.42 5.78 -16.74
N LEU A 263 13.54 5.71 -17.47
CA LEU A 263 14.64 6.66 -17.28
C LEU A 263 14.24 8.12 -17.64
N THR A 264 13.34 8.28 -18.59
CA THR A 264 12.81 9.61 -18.99
C THR A 264 11.91 10.18 -17.90
N LEU A 265 11.04 9.35 -17.31
CA LEU A 265 10.19 9.74 -16.18
C LEU A 265 11.03 10.05 -14.93
N LEU A 266 12.08 9.28 -14.65
CA LEU A 266 13.01 9.54 -13.54
C LEU A 266 13.87 10.80 -13.75
N ARG A 267 13.97 11.33 -14.97
CA ARG A 267 14.63 12.64 -15.22
C ARG A 267 13.67 13.82 -15.09
N ASP A 268 12.39 13.59 -14.98
CA ASP A 268 11.42 14.65 -14.77
C ASP A 268 11.41 15.10 -13.31
N PRO A 269 11.83 16.34 -12.97
CA PRO A 269 11.93 16.80 -11.60
C PRO A 269 10.58 16.84 -10.89
N TYR A 270 9.48 17.04 -11.59
CA TYR A 270 8.15 17.07 -10.99
C TYR A 270 7.71 15.69 -10.54
N ILE A 271 7.99 14.65 -11.33
CA ILE A 271 7.71 13.25 -10.94
C ILE A 271 8.59 12.86 -9.75
N LEU A 272 9.87 13.27 -9.74
CA LEU A 272 10.77 13.00 -8.61
C LEU A 272 10.34 13.72 -7.33
N ILE A 273 9.88 14.97 -7.41
CA ILE A 273 9.36 15.69 -6.23
C ILE A 273 8.09 15.00 -5.71
N ALA A 274 7.19 14.58 -6.59
CA ALA A 274 5.99 13.86 -6.19
C ALA A 274 6.33 12.49 -5.54
N ALA A 275 7.20 11.71 -6.15
CA ALA A 275 7.67 10.43 -5.61
C ALA A 275 8.42 10.61 -4.27
N GLY A 276 9.24 11.65 -4.16
CA GLY A 276 9.93 11.97 -2.91
C GLY A 276 8.98 12.35 -1.77
N ALA A 277 7.88 13.04 -2.04
CA ALA A 277 6.85 13.32 -1.03
C ALA A 277 6.27 12.02 -0.47
N ILE A 278 5.95 11.05 -1.33
CA ILE A 278 5.50 9.71 -0.91
C ILE A 278 6.59 9.01 -0.10
N CYS A 279 7.83 9.01 -0.60
CA CYS A 279 8.96 8.33 0.05
C CYS A 279 9.22 8.83 1.47
N PHE A 280 9.32 10.15 1.66
CA PHE A 280 9.60 10.72 2.98
C PHE A 280 8.42 10.58 3.95
N THR A 281 7.18 10.65 3.48
CA THR A 281 5.99 10.38 4.31
C THR A 281 5.97 8.91 4.75
N THR A 282 6.24 7.98 3.85
CA THR A 282 6.32 6.54 4.17
C THR A 282 7.50 6.23 5.09
N LEU A 283 8.63 6.92 4.93
CA LEU A 283 9.78 6.80 5.84
C LEU A 283 9.42 7.15 7.29
N VAL A 284 8.59 8.19 7.50
CA VAL A 284 8.06 8.54 8.82
C VAL A 284 7.28 7.37 9.41
N ILE A 285 6.29 6.84 8.65
CA ILE A 285 5.43 5.74 9.09
C ILE A 285 6.27 4.53 9.47
N ALA A 286 7.15 4.09 8.57
CA ALA A 286 7.99 2.91 8.76
C ALA A 286 8.93 3.05 9.97
N THR A 287 9.43 4.24 10.22
CA THR A 287 10.30 4.52 11.39
C THR A 287 9.50 4.47 12.69
N ILE A 288 8.30 5.07 12.74
CA ILE A 288 7.44 5.06 13.91
C ILE A 288 6.98 3.63 14.22
N GLU A 289 6.52 2.88 13.21
CA GLU A 289 6.08 1.49 13.38
C GLU A 289 7.14 0.58 13.99
N THR A 290 8.40 0.81 13.66
CA THR A 290 9.52 -0.03 14.14
C THR A 290 10.06 0.40 15.50
N THR A 291 10.08 1.70 15.80
CA THR A 291 10.76 2.21 17.00
C THR A 291 9.83 2.52 18.16
N LEU A 292 8.61 2.97 17.89
CA LEU A 292 7.65 3.36 18.93
C LEU A 292 7.28 2.22 19.88
N PRO A 293 7.01 0.97 19.42
CA PRO A 293 6.70 -0.12 20.33
C PRO A 293 7.82 -0.39 21.33
N VAL A 294 9.06 -0.43 20.85
CA VAL A 294 10.25 -0.67 21.69
C VAL A 294 10.45 0.48 22.68
N TRP A 295 10.26 1.72 22.24
CA TRP A 295 10.35 2.89 23.09
C TRP A 295 9.30 2.88 24.22
N MET A 296 8.04 2.56 23.88
CA MET A 296 6.95 2.49 24.85
C MET A 296 7.14 1.35 25.88
N MET A 297 7.67 0.20 25.45
CA MET A 297 8.01 -0.88 26.39
C MET A 297 9.11 -0.45 27.37
N LYS A 298 10.16 0.22 26.89
CA LYS A 298 11.30 0.64 27.73
C LYS A 298 10.98 1.79 28.68
N THR A 299 10.17 2.77 28.26
CA THR A 299 9.95 4.01 29.00
C THR A 299 8.65 4.02 29.82
N MET A 300 7.63 3.29 29.39
CA MET A 300 6.29 3.32 29.99
C MET A 300 5.81 1.95 30.46
N SER A 301 6.63 0.89 30.30
CA SER A 301 6.23 -0.49 30.61
C SER A 301 4.89 -0.86 29.95
N ALA A 302 4.68 -0.41 28.70
CA ALA A 302 3.42 -0.55 27.99
C ALA A 302 3.06 -2.03 27.79
N SER A 303 1.82 -2.37 28.07
CA SER A 303 1.29 -3.71 27.86
C SER A 303 1.06 -4.01 26.37
N LYS A 304 1.05 -5.30 25.97
CA LYS A 304 0.92 -5.74 24.58
C LYS A 304 -0.32 -5.15 23.87
N TRP A 305 -1.45 -5.02 24.57
CA TRP A 305 -2.66 -4.44 24.01
C TRP A 305 -2.54 -2.93 23.75
N GLN A 306 -1.80 -2.20 24.62
CA GLN A 306 -1.55 -0.77 24.45
C GLN A 306 -0.70 -0.50 23.20
N LEU A 307 0.29 -1.35 22.92
CA LEU A 307 1.11 -1.26 21.71
C LEU A 307 0.26 -1.38 20.43
N GLY A 308 -0.77 -2.24 20.45
CA GLY A 308 -1.67 -2.38 19.30
C GLY A 308 -2.64 -1.20 19.14
N ILE A 309 -3.23 -0.73 20.24
CA ILE A 309 -4.24 0.36 20.19
C ILE A 309 -3.63 1.69 19.72
N VAL A 310 -2.36 1.96 20.03
CA VAL A 310 -1.69 3.20 19.63
C VAL A 310 -1.67 3.38 18.10
N PHE A 311 -1.63 2.32 17.30
CA PHE A 311 -1.60 2.40 15.84
C PHE A 311 -2.99 2.40 15.17
N LEU A 312 -4.08 2.07 15.88
CA LEU A 312 -5.43 2.07 15.30
C LEU A 312 -5.87 3.45 14.79
N PRO A 313 -5.63 4.56 15.50
CA PRO A 313 -6.01 5.89 15.05
C PRO A 313 -5.31 6.33 13.77
N ASP A 314 -4.09 5.88 13.52
CA ASP A 314 -3.34 6.13 12.28
C ASP A 314 -4.14 5.65 11.06
N SER A 315 -4.46 4.38 10.99
CA SER A 315 -5.19 3.79 9.87
C SER A 315 -6.62 4.34 9.73
N LEU A 316 -7.29 4.66 10.86
CA LEU A 316 -8.62 5.27 10.84
C LEU A 316 -8.59 6.69 10.27
N CYS A 317 -7.63 7.50 10.71
CA CYS A 317 -7.47 8.87 10.22
C CYS A 317 -6.95 8.90 8.77
N TYR A 318 -6.13 7.94 8.36
CA TYR A 318 -5.76 7.73 6.96
C TYR A 318 -6.99 7.46 6.08
N LEU A 319 -7.90 6.58 6.53
CA LEU A 319 -9.16 6.29 5.85
C LEU A 319 -10.02 7.56 5.66
N ILE A 320 -10.12 8.38 6.69
CA ILE A 320 -10.88 9.64 6.66
C ILE A 320 -10.22 10.64 5.71
N ALA A 321 -8.90 10.85 5.87
CA ALA A 321 -8.12 11.80 5.08
C ALA A 321 -8.11 11.43 3.59
N SER A 322 -7.88 10.17 3.23
CA SER A 322 -7.84 9.72 1.85
C SER A 322 -9.15 10.01 1.09
N ASN A 323 -10.29 9.95 1.77
CA ASN A 323 -11.59 10.26 1.16
C ASN A 323 -11.92 11.77 1.13
N ILE A 324 -11.61 12.50 2.21
CA ILE A 324 -11.92 13.93 2.31
C ILE A 324 -10.95 14.75 1.48
N CYS A 325 -9.63 14.55 1.69
CA CYS A 325 -8.59 15.35 1.04
C CYS A 325 -8.52 15.07 -0.46
N SER A 326 -8.78 13.84 -0.90
CA SER A 326 -8.92 13.50 -2.31
C SER A 326 -9.97 14.38 -3.01
N ARG A 327 -11.15 14.55 -2.39
CA ARG A 327 -12.23 15.41 -2.94
C ARG A 327 -11.87 16.89 -2.91
N LEU A 328 -11.25 17.35 -1.80
CA LEU A 328 -10.88 18.75 -1.64
C LEU A 328 -9.74 19.15 -2.58
N SER A 329 -8.70 18.33 -2.71
CA SER A 329 -7.56 18.62 -3.56
C SER A 329 -7.96 18.76 -5.03
N GLN A 330 -8.87 17.93 -5.50
CA GLN A 330 -9.40 17.98 -6.86
C GLN A 330 -10.38 19.14 -7.07
N LYS A 331 -11.30 19.35 -6.12
CA LYS A 331 -12.28 20.45 -6.21
C LYS A 331 -11.63 21.82 -6.37
N TYR A 332 -10.53 22.06 -5.69
CA TYR A 332 -9.82 23.34 -5.74
C TYR A 332 -8.65 23.35 -6.72
N SER A 333 -8.39 22.23 -7.45
CA SER A 333 -7.26 22.06 -8.36
C SER A 333 -5.89 22.44 -7.73
N ARG A 334 -5.73 22.17 -6.43
CA ARG A 334 -4.55 22.55 -5.64
C ARG A 334 -3.92 21.35 -4.94
N SER A 335 -3.74 20.25 -5.67
CA SER A 335 -3.17 18.99 -5.12
C SER A 335 -1.79 19.23 -4.50
N TRP A 336 -0.96 20.10 -5.10
CA TRP A 336 0.34 20.49 -4.56
C TRP A 336 0.26 21.09 -3.16
N LEU A 337 -0.77 21.93 -2.90
CA LEU A 337 -0.94 22.60 -1.60
C LEU A 337 -1.30 21.58 -0.51
N TRP A 338 -2.18 20.62 -0.82
CA TRP A 338 -2.54 19.55 0.11
C TRP A 338 -1.36 18.63 0.40
N ALA A 339 -0.53 18.32 -0.60
CA ALA A 339 0.73 17.60 -0.40
C ALA A 339 1.68 18.36 0.53
N CYS A 340 1.86 19.66 0.31
CA CYS A 340 2.71 20.52 1.16
C CYS A 340 2.20 20.55 2.62
N ILE A 341 0.88 20.77 2.82
CA ILE A 341 0.26 20.78 4.16
C ILE A 341 0.40 19.42 4.85
N GLY A 342 0.13 18.33 4.13
CA GLY A 342 0.26 16.97 4.65
C GLY A 342 1.69 16.68 5.09
N MET A 343 2.69 16.99 4.26
CA MET A 343 4.10 16.80 4.61
C MET A 343 4.55 17.65 5.79
N ALA A 344 4.15 18.93 5.83
CA ALA A 344 4.47 19.81 6.96
C ALA A 344 3.83 19.31 8.26
N ALA A 345 2.57 18.88 8.20
CA ALA A 345 1.87 18.29 9.34
C ALA A 345 2.54 16.99 9.82
N ALA A 346 2.92 16.10 8.89
CA ALA A 346 3.67 14.89 9.22
C ALA A 346 5.00 15.22 9.90
N GLY A 347 5.76 16.19 9.39
CA GLY A 347 7.03 16.62 9.97
C GLY A 347 6.88 17.18 11.39
N ILE A 348 5.93 18.10 11.62
CA ILE A 348 5.66 18.68 12.95
C ILE A 348 5.23 17.59 13.93
N THR A 349 4.31 16.71 13.50
CA THR A 349 3.82 15.62 14.34
C THR A 349 4.94 14.66 14.71
N THR A 350 5.82 14.31 13.75
CA THR A 350 6.96 13.42 14.00
C THR A 350 7.93 14.00 15.03
N ILE A 351 8.23 15.29 14.94
CA ILE A 351 9.05 15.98 15.97
C ILE A 351 8.38 15.87 17.33
N SER A 352 7.05 16.05 17.40
CA SER A 352 6.28 15.99 18.65
C SER A 352 6.32 14.62 19.33
N PHE A 353 6.56 13.51 18.58
CA PHE A 353 6.78 12.19 19.18
C PHE A 353 7.99 12.17 20.13
N GLY A 354 9.05 12.91 19.82
CA GLY A 354 10.25 12.99 20.65
C GLY A 354 10.03 13.64 22.01
N PHE A 355 9.01 14.49 22.13
CA PHE A 355 8.68 15.22 23.38
C PHE A 355 7.53 14.57 24.17
N SER A 356 6.98 13.50 23.67
CA SER A 356 5.81 12.85 24.27
C SER A 356 6.22 11.88 25.38
N SER A 357 5.48 11.89 26.49
CA SER A 357 5.76 11.10 27.70
C SER A 357 4.61 10.19 28.13
N THR A 358 3.46 10.22 27.43
CA THR A 358 2.29 9.42 27.78
C THR A 358 1.71 8.68 26.59
N ILE A 359 1.10 7.52 26.83
CA ILE A 359 0.45 6.70 25.81
C ILE A 359 -0.65 7.49 25.08
N TYR A 360 -1.40 8.32 25.78
CA TYR A 360 -2.47 9.15 25.19
C TYR A 360 -1.94 10.15 24.16
N HIS A 361 -0.75 10.74 24.41
CA HIS A 361 -0.11 11.61 23.42
C HIS A 361 0.24 10.84 22.15
N TYR A 362 0.79 9.62 22.26
CA TYR A 362 1.11 8.79 21.09
C TYR A 362 -0.12 8.39 20.29
N ILE A 363 -1.26 8.10 20.95
CA ILE A 363 -2.54 7.84 20.27
C ILE A 363 -2.96 9.03 19.40
N VAL A 364 -2.91 10.25 19.96
CA VAL A 364 -3.27 11.48 19.25
C VAL A 364 -2.28 11.76 18.10
N LEU A 365 -0.99 11.61 18.36
CA LEU A 365 0.04 11.85 17.34
C LEU A 365 -0.06 10.84 16.18
N ASN A 366 -0.33 9.56 16.45
CA ASN A 366 -0.58 8.59 15.40
C ASN A 366 -1.80 8.96 14.55
N ALA A 367 -2.88 9.47 15.16
CA ALA A 367 -4.03 9.99 14.41
C ALA A 367 -3.62 11.12 13.44
N PHE A 368 -2.75 12.03 13.85
CA PHE A 368 -2.23 13.09 12.99
C PHE A 368 -1.30 12.56 11.89
N ILE A 369 -0.48 11.54 12.17
CA ILE A 369 0.36 10.89 11.14
C ILE A 369 -0.52 10.26 10.08
N GLY A 370 -1.53 9.46 10.46
CA GLY A 370 -2.45 8.84 9.51
C GLY A 370 -3.22 9.89 8.68
N PHE A 371 -3.69 10.97 9.31
CA PHE A 371 -4.34 12.05 8.58
C PHE A 371 -3.38 12.73 7.57
N SER A 372 -2.15 12.97 7.97
CA SER A 372 -1.13 13.61 7.14
C SER A 372 -0.74 12.72 5.96
N SER A 373 -0.46 11.45 6.19
CA SER A 373 -0.08 10.49 5.14
C SER A 373 -1.22 10.24 4.15
N GLY A 374 -2.45 10.05 4.64
CA GLY A 374 -3.63 9.94 3.78
C GLY A 374 -3.87 11.20 2.92
N THR A 375 -3.54 12.38 3.44
CA THR A 375 -3.59 13.65 2.70
C THR A 375 -2.53 13.70 1.60
N VAL A 376 -1.29 13.29 1.87
CA VAL A 376 -0.20 13.25 0.88
C VAL A 376 -0.53 12.27 -0.23
N ASP A 377 -0.84 11.01 0.11
CA ASP A 377 -1.08 9.96 -0.89
C ASP A 377 -2.27 10.28 -1.79
N SER A 378 -3.39 10.71 -1.21
CA SER A 378 -4.60 11.05 -1.96
C SER A 378 -4.46 12.30 -2.84
N SER A 379 -3.47 13.14 -2.57
CA SER A 379 -3.18 14.34 -3.37
C SER A 379 -2.12 14.06 -4.43
N VAL A 380 -1.07 13.33 -4.07
CA VAL A 380 0.10 13.11 -4.94
C VAL A 380 -0.15 12.03 -6.00
N MET A 381 -0.84 10.93 -5.66
CA MET A 381 -1.09 9.85 -6.62
C MET A 381 -1.90 10.31 -7.86
N PRO A 382 -3.02 11.02 -7.72
CA PRO A 382 -3.71 11.58 -8.89
C PRO A 382 -2.88 12.62 -9.62
N LEU A 383 -2.05 13.41 -8.89
CA LEU A 383 -1.16 14.41 -9.46
C LEU A 383 -0.08 13.77 -10.35
N MET A 384 0.48 12.62 -9.97
CA MET A 384 1.44 11.89 -10.80
C MET A 384 0.81 11.46 -12.14
N GLY A 385 -0.43 10.98 -12.14
CA GLY A 385 -1.17 10.71 -13.37
C GLY A 385 -1.40 11.98 -14.22
N TYR A 386 -1.72 13.10 -13.59
CA TYR A 386 -1.88 14.39 -14.27
C TYR A 386 -0.57 14.90 -14.88
N LEU A 387 0.57 14.71 -14.20
CA LEU A 387 1.89 15.07 -14.72
C LEU A 387 2.22 14.27 -16.00
N VAL A 388 1.87 12.98 -16.02
CA VAL A 388 2.03 12.16 -17.23
C VAL A 388 1.16 12.69 -18.36
N ASP A 389 -0.11 13.00 -18.10
CA ASP A 389 -1.02 13.57 -19.09
C ASP A 389 -0.53 14.87 -19.70
N MET A 390 0.15 15.69 -18.91
CA MET A 390 0.64 17.00 -19.30
C MET A 390 1.98 16.97 -20.04
N ARG A 391 2.88 16.06 -19.69
CA ARG A 391 4.30 16.11 -20.05
C ARG A 391 4.80 14.91 -20.82
N HIS A 392 4.08 13.79 -20.74
CA HIS A 392 4.49 12.51 -21.30
C HIS A 392 3.36 11.85 -22.09
N VAL A 393 3.63 10.65 -22.62
CA VAL A 393 2.60 9.80 -23.24
C VAL A 393 1.65 9.30 -22.13
N PRO A 394 0.32 9.38 -22.31
CA PRO A 394 -0.66 9.02 -21.28
C PRO A 394 -0.77 7.51 -21.06
N VAL A 395 0.32 6.91 -20.59
CA VAL A 395 0.44 5.51 -20.19
C VAL A 395 1.02 5.49 -18.77
N TYR A 396 0.34 4.84 -17.85
CA TYR A 396 0.49 5.12 -16.42
C TYR A 396 1.22 4.05 -15.61
N GLY A 397 1.50 2.86 -16.16
CA GLY A 397 2.12 1.77 -15.42
C GLY A 397 3.48 2.14 -14.85
N THR A 398 4.34 2.73 -15.67
CA THR A 398 5.70 3.12 -15.24
C THR A 398 5.69 4.22 -14.18
N VAL A 399 4.79 5.21 -14.24
CA VAL A 399 4.74 6.29 -13.23
C VAL A 399 4.25 5.77 -11.88
N TYR A 400 3.26 4.86 -11.86
CA TYR A 400 2.82 4.26 -10.60
C TYR A 400 3.80 3.23 -10.06
N ALA A 401 4.61 2.60 -10.91
CA ALA A 401 5.76 1.82 -10.43
C ALA A 401 6.80 2.71 -9.73
N ILE A 402 7.06 3.93 -10.22
CA ILE A 402 7.93 4.90 -9.52
C ILE A 402 7.33 5.30 -8.16
N ALA A 403 6.02 5.53 -8.08
CA ALA A 403 5.34 5.82 -6.83
C ALA A 403 5.47 4.67 -5.81
N ASP A 404 5.24 3.43 -6.27
CA ASP A 404 5.34 2.23 -5.43
C ASP A 404 6.80 1.94 -5.00
N VAL A 405 7.79 2.22 -5.87
CA VAL A 405 9.23 2.23 -5.50
C VAL A 405 9.50 3.20 -4.37
N ALA A 406 8.92 4.41 -4.43
CA ALA A 406 9.09 5.41 -3.38
C ALA A 406 8.54 4.93 -2.02
N VAL A 407 7.37 4.29 -2.01
CA VAL A 407 6.81 3.62 -0.82
C VAL A 407 7.77 2.54 -0.31
N CYS A 408 8.24 1.66 -1.19
CA CYS A 408 9.14 0.57 -0.81
C CYS A 408 10.48 1.07 -0.25
N ILE A 409 11.04 2.15 -0.77
CA ILE A 409 12.26 2.79 -0.22
C ILE A 409 12.01 3.22 1.23
N GLY A 410 10.87 3.88 1.52
CA GLY A 410 10.51 4.28 2.87
C GLY A 410 10.45 3.09 3.85
N PHE A 411 9.77 2.02 3.47
CA PHE A 411 9.65 0.80 4.29
C PHE A 411 10.94 -0.02 4.38
N CYS A 412 11.86 0.09 3.43
CA CYS A 412 13.18 -0.56 3.53
C CYS A 412 14.17 0.25 4.37
N VAL A 413 14.24 1.57 4.11
CA VAL A 413 15.24 2.45 4.72
C VAL A 413 14.90 2.81 6.16
N GLY A 414 13.60 3.01 6.46
CA GLY A 414 13.11 3.39 7.79
C GLY A 414 13.61 2.47 8.89
N PRO A 415 13.28 1.18 8.87
CA PRO A 415 13.70 0.23 9.88
C PRO A 415 15.23 0.06 9.97
N VAL A 416 15.93 0.07 8.83
CA VAL A 416 17.38 -0.11 8.77
C VAL A 416 18.14 1.03 9.45
N ILE A 417 17.68 2.27 9.26
CA ILE A 417 18.31 3.44 9.87
C ILE A 417 17.86 3.61 11.33
N ALA A 418 16.61 3.29 11.63
CA ALA A 418 15.98 3.57 12.90
C ALA A 418 16.70 2.89 14.08
N GLY A 419 17.02 1.61 13.98
CA GLY A 419 17.67 0.85 15.05
C GLY A 419 19.02 1.44 15.49
N PRO A 420 20.01 1.56 14.57
CA PRO A 420 21.31 2.14 14.90
C PRO A 420 21.26 3.58 15.41
N VAL A 421 20.38 4.41 14.84
CA VAL A 421 20.25 5.81 15.27
C VAL A 421 19.61 5.91 16.67
N VAL A 422 18.57 5.12 16.96
CA VAL A 422 18.02 5.07 18.34
C VAL A 422 19.05 4.59 19.35
N ALA A 423 19.87 3.63 18.98
CA ALA A 423 20.92 3.12 19.87
C ALA A 423 22.02 4.16 20.15
N SER A 424 22.35 5.04 19.20
CA SER A 424 23.42 6.03 19.29
C SER A 424 22.97 7.35 19.91
N VAL A 425 21.84 7.91 19.47
CA VAL A 425 21.37 9.27 19.86
C VAL A 425 20.00 9.29 20.52
N GLY A 426 19.32 8.14 20.60
CA GLY A 426 18.01 8.00 21.25
C GLY A 426 16.81 8.29 20.33
N PHE A 427 15.64 7.82 20.76
CA PHE A 427 14.36 7.96 20.04
C PHE A 427 13.95 9.43 19.78
N PRO A 428 14.04 10.37 20.78
CA PRO A 428 13.64 11.77 20.55
C PRO A 428 14.46 12.45 19.45
N CYS A 429 15.75 12.17 19.39
CA CYS A 429 16.64 12.72 18.38
C CYS A 429 16.33 12.16 16.97
N LEU A 430 16.09 10.86 16.87
CA LEU A 430 15.67 10.23 15.60
C LEU A 430 14.39 10.87 15.07
N MET A 431 13.34 11.02 15.91
CA MET A 431 12.07 11.63 15.53
C MET A 431 12.26 13.08 15.07
N SER A 432 13.13 13.84 15.76
CA SER A 432 13.46 15.22 15.38
C SER A 432 14.19 15.30 14.03
N ILE A 433 15.11 14.40 13.75
CA ILE A 433 15.83 14.34 12.47
C ILE A 433 14.85 14.07 11.32
N ILE A 434 14.05 12.99 11.43
CA ILE A 434 13.14 12.58 10.37
C ILE A 434 12.03 13.61 10.15
N GLY A 435 11.47 14.16 11.24
CA GLY A 435 10.47 15.22 11.14
C GLY A 435 11.01 16.48 10.49
N THR A 436 12.27 16.88 10.81
CA THR A 436 12.95 18.03 10.18
C THR A 436 13.18 17.78 8.69
N VAL A 437 13.58 16.59 8.28
CA VAL A 437 13.74 16.23 6.85
C VAL A 437 12.40 16.40 6.11
N ASN A 438 11.27 15.94 6.68
CA ASN A 438 9.95 16.16 6.11
C ASN A 438 9.58 17.65 5.99
N LEU A 439 9.88 18.46 7.02
CA LEU A 439 9.63 19.90 6.99
C LEU A 439 10.46 20.62 5.94
N ILE A 440 11.73 20.23 5.75
CA ILE A 440 12.59 20.77 4.70
C ILE A 440 12.11 20.36 3.32
N TYR A 441 11.54 19.16 3.18
CA TYR A 441 11.02 18.68 1.90
C TYR A 441 9.66 19.29 1.54
N ALA A 442 8.80 19.62 2.50
CA ALA A 442 7.46 20.14 2.27
C ALA A 442 7.41 21.35 1.30
N PRO A 443 8.28 22.38 1.41
CA PRO A 443 8.31 23.49 0.46
C PRO A 443 8.60 23.07 -0.99
N LEU A 444 9.30 21.97 -1.23
CA LEU A 444 9.57 21.50 -2.59
C LEU A 444 8.26 21.12 -3.33
N CYS A 445 7.23 20.72 -2.60
CA CYS A 445 5.91 20.46 -3.20
C CYS A 445 5.29 21.73 -3.83
N VAL A 446 5.74 22.93 -3.48
CA VAL A 446 5.29 24.18 -4.12
C VAL A 446 5.68 24.22 -5.60
N PHE A 447 6.81 23.63 -5.98
CA PHE A 447 7.20 23.55 -7.39
C PHE A 447 6.19 22.77 -8.25
N LEU A 448 5.35 21.93 -7.65
CA LEU A 448 4.27 21.23 -8.33
C LEU A 448 3.07 22.14 -8.66
N PHE A 449 3.10 23.42 -8.26
CA PHE A 449 2.04 24.40 -8.55
C PHE A 449 1.85 24.68 -10.03
N SER A 450 2.97 24.84 -10.76
CA SER A 450 2.93 25.16 -12.19
C SER A 450 3.98 24.33 -12.94
N PRO A 451 3.68 23.05 -13.20
CA PRO A 451 4.60 22.24 -13.99
C PRO A 451 4.74 22.84 -15.38
N SER A 452 5.96 23.28 -15.72
CA SER A 452 6.23 23.82 -17.05
C SER A 452 6.00 22.72 -18.10
N TRP A 453 5.21 23.05 -19.12
CA TRP A 453 4.92 22.12 -20.19
C TRP A 453 6.19 21.86 -21.01
N GLN A 454 6.60 20.59 -21.14
CA GLN A 454 7.76 20.18 -21.93
C GLN A 454 7.40 19.33 -23.16
N GLY A 455 6.11 19.18 -23.44
CA GLY A 455 5.70 18.46 -24.65
C GLY A 455 6.15 19.15 -25.91
N GLU A 456 6.76 18.41 -26.84
CA GLU A 456 7.04 18.93 -28.17
C GLU A 456 5.75 19.45 -28.80
N PRO A 457 5.81 20.54 -29.62
CA PRO A 457 4.64 21.10 -30.31
C PRO A 457 3.85 20.06 -31.13
N MET A 458 4.50 18.96 -31.53
CA MET A 458 3.93 17.85 -32.30
C MET A 458 2.87 17.05 -31.55
N VAL A 459 3.02 16.81 -30.25
CA VAL A 459 2.03 16.04 -29.47
C VAL A 459 0.75 16.86 -29.30
N ARG A 460 0.85 18.18 -29.17
CA ARG A 460 -0.31 19.07 -29.12
C ARG A 460 -1.00 19.20 -30.48
N ALA A 461 -0.23 19.22 -31.55
CA ALA A 461 -0.74 19.23 -32.92
C ALA A 461 -1.43 17.91 -33.24
N GLY A 462 -0.84 16.76 -32.91
CA GLY A 462 -1.43 15.43 -33.07
C GLY A 462 -2.72 15.27 -32.28
N ARG A 463 -2.75 15.71 -31.01
CA ARG A 463 -3.96 15.66 -30.15
C ARG A 463 -5.06 16.61 -30.66
N LYS A 464 -4.70 17.81 -31.14
CA LYS A 464 -5.67 18.73 -31.75
C LYS A 464 -6.21 18.16 -33.05
N ILE A 465 -5.35 17.57 -33.88
CA ILE A 465 -5.75 16.91 -35.12
C ILE A 465 -6.62 15.68 -34.84
N TYR A 466 -6.28 14.88 -33.83
CA TYR A 466 -7.08 13.71 -33.43
C TYR A 466 -8.47 14.13 -32.88
N LEU A 467 -8.53 15.12 -32.01
CA LEU A 467 -9.80 15.67 -31.49
C LEU A 467 -10.59 16.35 -32.62
N GLN A 468 -9.94 17.05 -33.52
CA GLN A 468 -10.59 17.71 -34.65
C GLN A 468 -11.09 16.69 -35.70
N ASN A 469 -10.32 15.62 -35.94
CA ASN A 469 -10.74 14.54 -36.80
C ASN A 469 -11.84 13.68 -36.18
N THR A 470 -11.80 13.44 -34.84
CA THR A 470 -12.88 12.76 -34.12
C THR A 470 -14.15 13.59 -34.15
N PHE A 471 -14.04 14.92 -33.98
CA PHE A 471 -15.18 15.82 -34.06
C PHE A 471 -15.75 15.93 -35.49
N VAL A 472 -14.87 15.96 -36.50
CA VAL A 472 -15.27 15.97 -37.93
C VAL A 472 -15.92 14.63 -38.33
N ILE A 473 -15.37 13.50 -37.87
CA ILE A 473 -15.98 12.18 -38.11
C ILE A 473 -17.34 12.10 -37.43
N HIS A 474 -17.48 12.59 -36.19
CA HIS A 474 -18.75 12.59 -35.46
C HIS A 474 -19.79 13.50 -36.15
N THR A 475 -19.41 14.69 -36.61
CA THR A 475 -20.28 15.60 -37.35
C THR A 475 -20.62 15.06 -38.76
N THR A 476 -19.68 14.44 -39.43
CA THR A 476 -19.93 13.86 -40.79
C THR A 476 -20.82 12.63 -40.70
N VAL A 477 -20.63 11.76 -39.66
CA VAL A 477 -21.50 10.61 -39.43
C VAL A 477 -22.90 11.06 -39.01
N THR A 478 -23.02 12.08 -38.14
CA THR A 478 -24.33 12.63 -37.74
C THR A 478 -25.03 13.33 -38.92
N SER A 479 -24.31 14.05 -39.79
CA SER A 479 -24.84 14.65 -41.01
C SER A 479 -25.27 13.60 -42.03
N ALA A 480 -24.50 12.52 -42.18
CA ALA A 480 -24.86 11.42 -43.09
C ALA A 480 -26.08 10.60 -42.60
N TYR A 481 -26.26 10.51 -41.27
CA TYR A 481 -27.47 9.92 -40.68
C TYR A 481 -28.69 10.81 -40.85
N LEU A 482 -28.54 12.14 -40.70
CA LEU A 482 -29.64 13.10 -40.93
C LEU A 482 -30.06 13.22 -42.40
N GLN A 483 -29.14 13.02 -43.32
CA GLN A 483 -29.47 12.99 -44.79
C GLN A 483 -30.15 11.70 -45.24
N ARG A 484 -30.10 10.61 -44.45
CA ARG A 484 -30.75 9.34 -44.79
C ARG A 484 -32.21 9.23 -44.33
N GLU A 485 -32.72 10.15 -43.52
CA GLU A 485 -34.10 10.10 -42.99
C GLU A 485 -35.06 11.13 -43.58
N VAL A 486 -34.77 11.72 -44.73
CA VAL A 486 -35.78 12.61 -45.40
C VAL A 486 -36.15 12.05 -46.74
N PRO A 487 -37.26 11.30 -46.90
CA PRO A 487 -37.91 11.14 -48.18
C PRO A 487 -38.88 12.31 -48.41
N LEU A 488 -38.63 13.01 -49.51
CA LEU A 488 -39.61 13.63 -50.42
C LEU A 488 -40.94 14.21 -49.78
N PHE A 489 -40.92 15.50 -49.49
CA PHE A 489 -42.10 16.33 -49.78
C PHE A 489 -41.62 17.68 -50.30
N GLY A 490 -41.95 17.96 -51.59
CA GLY A 490 -41.59 19.21 -52.24
C GLY A 490 -42.38 20.40 -51.69
N MET A 491 -41.64 21.44 -51.26
CA MET A 491 -42.10 22.81 -51.21
C MET A 491 -40.90 23.73 -51.38
N THR A 492 -40.92 24.54 -52.42
CA THR A 492 -39.97 25.63 -52.71
C THR A 492 -40.12 26.75 -51.66
N PRO A 493 -39.03 27.26 -51.06
CA PRO A 493 -39.11 28.43 -50.21
C PRO A 493 -39.15 29.73 -51.04
N PRO A 494 -39.81 30.81 -50.54
CA PRO A 494 -39.82 32.11 -51.21
C PRO A 494 -38.49 32.87 -51.02
N PRO A 495 -38.16 33.84 -51.89
CA PRO A 495 -36.91 34.58 -51.83
C PRO A 495 -36.87 35.53 -50.65
N VAL A 496 -35.73 35.54 -49.91
CA VAL A 496 -35.44 36.49 -48.84
C VAL A 496 -34.71 37.70 -49.42
N GLU A 497 -35.36 38.86 -49.39
CA GLU A 497 -34.72 40.17 -49.63
C GLU A 497 -33.89 40.60 -48.46
N TRP A 498 -32.67 41.01 -48.73
CA TRP A 498 -31.76 41.66 -47.76
C TRP A 498 -32.05 43.15 -47.68
N LYS A 499 -32.33 43.63 -46.49
CA LYS A 499 -32.12 45.01 -46.10
C LYS A 499 -31.21 45.07 -44.89
#